data_9a2e956dba54fda6766382e79e486268
#
_entry.id   9a2e956dba54fda6766382e79e486268
#
_cell.length_a   1.000
_cell.length_b   1.000
_cell.length_c   1.000
_cell.angle_alpha   90.00
_cell.angle_beta   90.00
_cell.angle_gamma   90.00
#
_symmetry.space_group_name_H-M   'P 1'
#
loop_
_entity.id
_entity.type
_entity.pdbx_description
1 polymer ?
#
loop_
_entity_poly.entity_id
_entity_poly.type
_entity_poly.pdbx_seq_one_letter_code
_entity_poly.pdbx_strand_id
1 'polypeptide(L)'
;MPSPPPSRPLSARGHLSVPAEPEDVQSRRDDRPVPLAAAGVRGLRLPTRLLLGDQEVSTLGTYTLAVGLPPGRKGVHMSRLVACAQDWSRGFDPFRPDLLLRRLRETQPAPRAEFAIRCPYHREKRAPVSGVPGLLEYELGVSGLHEEGRPERLVLELAVPVTTLCPCSRDISEHGAHNQRAWTRLTFVLDPRGTPPPLDDLLGRIEAEGSCELYTVLKRTDEKYVTERAYARPKFSEDLARDLALALDDLPGLELRSVDVENLESIHVHSAFARYESSSVPPTVPPGGASTGS
;
A
#
# COMPACT_ATOMS: atom_id res chain seq x y z
N MET A 1 -56.62 23.58 -42.56
CA MET A 1 -55.62 22.81 -41.85
C MET A 1 -55.13 21.67 -42.72
N PRO A 2 -53.89 21.58 -43.14
CA PRO A 2 -53.41 20.47 -43.98
C PRO A 2 -53.06 19.27 -43.10
N SER A 3 -53.39 18.07 -43.58
CA SER A 3 -53.20 16.77 -42.97
C SER A 3 -51.66 16.44 -42.78
N PRO A 4 -51.25 15.71 -41.72
CA PRO A 4 -49.87 15.32 -41.52
C PRO A 4 -49.42 14.28 -42.56
N PRO A 5 -48.14 14.27 -42.91
CA PRO A 5 -47.59 13.30 -43.85
C PRO A 5 -47.50 11.89 -43.23
N PRO A 6 -47.55 10.84 -44.07
CA PRO A 6 -47.53 9.45 -43.60
C PRO A 6 -46.17 9.07 -43.00
N SER A 7 -46.19 8.35 -41.88
CA SER A 7 -45.07 7.80 -41.19
C SER A 7 -44.32 6.78 -42.05
N ARG A 8 -43.01 7.01 -42.22
CA ARG A 8 -42.06 6.07 -42.87
C ARG A 8 -41.94 4.81 -42.03
N PRO A 9 -41.99 3.61 -42.60
CA PRO A 9 -41.74 2.37 -41.88
C PRO A 9 -40.26 2.30 -41.49
N LEU A 10 -39.97 1.99 -40.19
CA LEU A 10 -38.67 1.65 -39.69
C LEU A 10 -38.15 0.40 -40.42
N SER A 11 -37.15 0.55 -41.29
CA SER A 11 -36.52 -0.53 -41.98
C SER A 11 -35.88 -1.51 -40.98
N ALA A 12 -36.01 -2.80 -41.31
CA ALA A 12 -35.50 -3.96 -40.60
C ALA A 12 -34.05 -3.75 -40.03
N ARG A 13 -33.87 -4.11 -38.76
CA ARG A 13 -32.56 -4.25 -38.14
C ARG A 13 -31.75 -5.20 -39.01
N GLY A 14 -30.73 -4.66 -39.70
CA GLY A 14 -29.72 -5.47 -40.35
C GLY A 14 -29.06 -6.33 -39.27
N HIS A 15 -29.05 -7.63 -39.46
CA HIS A 15 -28.17 -8.53 -38.69
C HIS A 15 -26.76 -8.04 -38.92
N LEU A 16 -26.15 -7.40 -37.88
CA LEU A 16 -24.73 -7.22 -37.80
C LEU A 16 -24.14 -8.64 -37.72
N SER A 17 -23.60 -9.12 -38.83
CA SER A 17 -22.79 -10.33 -38.83
C SER A 17 -21.68 -10.10 -37.82
N VAL A 18 -21.62 -10.92 -36.77
CA VAL A 18 -20.49 -10.92 -35.82
C VAL A 18 -19.24 -11.18 -36.65
N PRO A 19 -18.27 -10.26 -36.72
CA PRO A 19 -17.02 -10.50 -37.43
C PRO A 19 -16.38 -11.76 -36.85
N ALA A 20 -15.72 -12.57 -37.69
CA ALA A 20 -14.87 -13.66 -37.21
C ALA A 20 -13.96 -13.14 -36.12
N GLU A 21 -13.79 -13.90 -35.02
CA GLU A 21 -12.92 -13.48 -33.91
C GLU A 21 -11.54 -13.05 -34.48
N PRO A 22 -11.09 -11.82 -34.17
CA PRO A 22 -9.82 -11.35 -34.66
C PRO A 22 -8.69 -12.24 -34.10
N GLU A 23 -7.71 -12.52 -34.96
CA GLU A 23 -6.56 -13.34 -34.60
C GLU A 23 -5.86 -12.81 -33.32
N ASP A 24 -5.53 -13.71 -32.38
CA ASP A 24 -4.79 -13.38 -31.15
C ASP A 24 -3.33 -13.04 -31.44
N VAL A 25 -3.08 -11.76 -31.70
CA VAL A 25 -1.75 -11.23 -32.03
C VAL A 25 -0.76 -11.38 -30.87
N GLN A 26 -1.23 -11.41 -29.61
CA GLN A 26 -0.38 -11.52 -28.42
C GLN A 26 0.20 -12.93 -28.25
N SER A 27 -0.47 -13.94 -28.78
CA SER A 27 0.00 -15.33 -28.78
C SER A 27 0.96 -15.64 -29.93
N ARG A 28 1.16 -14.71 -30.87
CA ARG A 28 2.11 -14.92 -31.99
C ARG A 28 3.53 -15.10 -31.48
N ARG A 29 4.35 -15.76 -32.27
CA ARG A 29 5.80 -15.89 -32.07
C ARG A 29 6.48 -14.52 -32.27
N ASP A 30 7.44 -14.20 -31.40
CA ASP A 30 8.39 -13.10 -31.60
C ASP A 30 9.78 -13.67 -31.86
N ASP A 31 10.42 -13.23 -32.94
CA ASP A 31 11.73 -13.79 -33.36
C ASP A 31 12.90 -13.14 -32.58
N ARG A 32 12.66 -12.14 -31.77
CA ARG A 32 13.69 -11.50 -30.94
C ARG A 32 13.99 -12.35 -29.71
N PRO A 33 15.25 -12.74 -29.47
CA PRO A 33 15.65 -13.61 -28.36
C PRO A 33 15.85 -12.82 -27.04
N VAL A 34 15.01 -11.82 -26.78
CA VAL A 34 15.12 -10.95 -25.58
C VAL A 34 13.95 -11.21 -24.65
N PRO A 35 14.20 -11.78 -23.45
CA PRO A 35 13.16 -11.92 -22.43
C PRO A 35 12.84 -10.56 -21.79
N LEU A 36 11.59 -10.39 -21.35
CA LEU A 36 11.21 -9.25 -20.52
C LEU A 36 10.93 -9.73 -19.10
N ALA A 37 11.53 -9.07 -18.11
CA ALA A 37 11.32 -9.39 -16.70
C ALA A 37 9.88 -9.13 -16.27
N ALA A 38 9.23 -8.10 -16.82
CA ALA A 38 7.86 -7.75 -16.51
C ALA A 38 7.16 -7.06 -17.70
N ALA A 39 5.95 -7.50 -17.99
CA ALA A 39 5.03 -6.87 -18.93
C ALA A 39 3.61 -6.96 -18.34
N GLY A 40 2.87 -5.86 -18.30
CA GLY A 40 1.56 -5.87 -17.63
C GLY A 40 0.88 -4.51 -17.57
N VAL A 41 0.04 -4.31 -16.58
CA VAL A 41 -0.71 -3.08 -16.32
C VAL A 41 -0.17 -2.39 -15.07
N ARG A 42 -0.13 -1.05 -15.07
CA ARG A 42 0.33 -0.23 -13.95
C ARG A 42 -0.57 0.98 -13.77
N GLY A 43 -0.81 1.33 -12.49
CA GLY A 43 -1.59 2.52 -12.16
C GLY A 43 -3.10 2.36 -12.39
N LEU A 44 -3.61 1.12 -12.45
CA LEU A 44 -5.05 0.87 -12.54
C LEU A 44 -5.71 1.18 -11.20
N ARG A 45 -6.60 2.17 -11.16
CA ARG A 45 -7.31 2.60 -9.95
C ARG A 45 -8.72 2.02 -9.91
N LEU A 46 -9.04 1.30 -8.83
CA LEU A 46 -10.33 0.62 -8.66
C LEU A 46 -10.89 0.87 -7.24
N PRO A 47 -12.21 1.10 -7.10
CA PRO A 47 -12.87 0.95 -5.81
C PRO A 47 -12.56 -0.44 -5.25
N THR A 48 -12.10 -0.50 -4.01
CA THR A 48 -11.52 -1.71 -3.42
C THR A 48 -12.10 -1.95 -2.04
N ARG A 49 -12.34 -3.21 -1.69
CA ARG A 49 -12.69 -3.64 -0.33
C ARG A 49 -11.54 -4.41 0.30
N LEU A 50 -11.12 -3.99 1.48
CA LEU A 50 -10.21 -4.73 2.34
C LEU A 50 -11.01 -5.61 3.27
N LEU A 51 -10.62 -6.88 3.37
CA LEU A 51 -11.21 -7.87 4.28
C LEU A 51 -10.27 -8.02 5.48
N LEU A 52 -10.67 -7.51 6.64
CA LEU A 52 -9.87 -7.46 7.86
C LEU A 52 -10.58 -8.23 8.97
N GLY A 53 -10.46 -9.57 8.97
CA GLY A 53 -11.26 -10.43 9.83
C GLY A 53 -12.75 -10.30 9.50
N ASP A 54 -13.56 -9.88 10.47
CA ASP A 54 -15.00 -9.68 10.30
C ASP A 54 -15.37 -8.28 9.75
N GLN A 55 -14.38 -7.43 9.48
CA GLN A 55 -14.60 -6.07 9.00
C GLN A 55 -14.32 -5.96 7.50
N GLU A 56 -15.16 -5.20 6.80
CA GLU A 56 -14.93 -4.77 5.43
C GLU A 56 -14.71 -3.26 5.38
N VAL A 57 -13.59 -2.83 4.78
CA VAL A 57 -13.25 -1.42 4.64
C VAL A 57 -13.16 -1.06 3.16
N SER A 58 -13.97 -0.08 2.74
CA SER A 58 -13.95 0.44 1.38
C SER A 58 -12.86 1.50 1.21
N THR A 59 -12.10 1.39 0.12
CA THR A 59 -11.01 2.30 -0.22
C THR A 59 -10.84 2.42 -1.74
N LEU A 60 -9.82 3.17 -2.18
CA LEU A 60 -9.42 3.27 -3.58
C LEU A 60 -8.04 2.64 -3.77
N GLY A 61 -7.99 1.46 -4.38
CA GLY A 61 -6.75 0.75 -4.65
C GLY A 61 -6.09 1.17 -5.97
N THR A 62 -4.77 1.27 -5.96
CA THR A 62 -3.94 1.43 -7.16
C THR A 62 -3.19 0.14 -7.41
N TYR A 63 -3.43 -0.48 -8.56
CA TYR A 63 -2.97 -1.82 -8.91
C TYR A 63 -1.87 -1.79 -9.97
N THR A 64 -0.88 -2.63 -9.80
CA THR A 64 0.12 -3.02 -10.79
C THR A 64 0.13 -4.54 -10.85
N LEU A 65 -0.03 -5.12 -12.04
CA LEU A 65 0.06 -6.55 -12.29
C LEU A 65 0.95 -6.77 -13.50
N ALA A 66 1.91 -7.67 -13.39
CA ALA A 66 2.80 -8.00 -14.49
C ALA A 66 3.22 -9.47 -14.46
N VAL A 67 3.61 -9.98 -15.63
CA VAL A 67 4.20 -11.30 -15.79
C VAL A 67 5.47 -11.20 -16.62
N GLY A 68 6.40 -12.13 -16.39
CA GLY A 68 7.59 -12.28 -17.21
C GLY A 68 7.23 -12.80 -18.61
N LEU A 69 7.90 -12.28 -19.63
CA LEU A 69 7.71 -12.69 -21.02
C LEU A 69 8.97 -13.39 -21.51
N PRO A 70 8.94 -14.74 -21.70
CA PRO A 70 10.08 -15.48 -22.19
C PRO A 70 10.36 -15.14 -23.67
N PRO A 71 11.57 -15.43 -24.17
CA PRO A 71 11.86 -15.33 -25.59
C PRO A 71 10.85 -16.11 -26.43
N GLY A 72 10.52 -15.60 -27.59
CA GLY A 72 9.58 -16.25 -28.51
C GLY A 72 8.10 -15.97 -28.25
N ARG A 73 7.76 -15.23 -27.20
CA ARG A 73 6.38 -14.81 -26.89
C ARG A 73 6.20 -13.32 -27.14
N LYS A 74 5.21 -12.96 -27.97
CA LYS A 74 5.05 -11.57 -28.44
C LYS A 74 4.45 -10.63 -27.40
N GLY A 75 3.49 -11.07 -26.58
CA GLY A 75 2.78 -10.18 -25.69
C GLY A 75 2.06 -10.86 -24.52
N VAL A 76 1.41 -10.04 -23.72
CA VAL A 76 0.62 -10.40 -22.54
C VAL A 76 -0.83 -9.99 -22.78
N HIS A 77 -1.79 -10.82 -22.34
CA HIS A 77 -3.21 -10.50 -22.41
C HIS A 77 -3.61 -9.49 -21.32
N MET A 78 -3.49 -8.19 -21.62
CA MET A 78 -3.77 -7.11 -20.69
C MET A 78 -5.19 -7.17 -20.11
N SER A 79 -6.18 -7.56 -20.91
CA SER A 79 -7.58 -7.71 -20.46
C SER A 79 -7.74 -8.74 -19.34
N ARG A 80 -6.96 -9.84 -19.37
CA ARG A 80 -6.95 -10.85 -18.32
C ARG A 80 -6.39 -10.30 -17.01
N LEU A 81 -5.31 -9.50 -17.09
CA LEU A 81 -4.74 -8.84 -15.91
C LEU A 81 -5.71 -7.82 -15.31
N VAL A 82 -6.38 -7.02 -16.15
CA VAL A 82 -7.41 -6.08 -15.68
C VAL A 82 -8.58 -6.82 -15.03
N ALA A 83 -9.07 -7.90 -15.64
CA ALA A 83 -10.13 -8.71 -15.04
C ALA A 83 -9.72 -9.31 -13.69
N CYS A 84 -8.46 -9.78 -13.57
CA CYS A 84 -7.89 -10.27 -12.33
C CYS A 84 -7.89 -9.18 -11.24
N ALA A 85 -7.44 -7.96 -11.56
CA ALA A 85 -7.45 -6.82 -10.64
C ALA A 85 -8.89 -6.43 -10.23
N GLN A 86 -9.84 -6.47 -11.16
CA GLN A 86 -11.27 -6.21 -10.87
C GLN A 86 -11.86 -7.25 -9.93
N ASP A 87 -11.50 -8.53 -10.05
CA ASP A 87 -11.92 -9.55 -9.10
C ASP A 87 -11.36 -9.29 -7.70
N TRP A 88 -10.07 -8.97 -7.59
CA TRP A 88 -9.45 -8.64 -6.30
C TRP A 88 -10.04 -7.40 -5.66
N SER A 89 -10.41 -6.40 -6.45
CA SER A 89 -10.98 -5.15 -5.94
C SER A 89 -12.34 -5.35 -5.23
N ARG A 90 -13.02 -6.47 -5.47
CA ARG A 90 -14.27 -6.84 -4.77
C ARG A 90 -14.06 -7.25 -3.32
N GLY A 91 -12.84 -7.62 -2.94
CA GLY A 91 -12.44 -7.93 -1.58
C GLY A 91 -11.17 -8.78 -1.55
N PHE A 92 -10.17 -8.34 -0.79
CA PHE A 92 -9.00 -9.14 -0.48
C PHE A 92 -8.50 -8.88 0.94
N ASP A 93 -7.86 -9.89 1.52
CA ASP A 93 -7.18 -9.79 2.80
C ASP A 93 -5.71 -9.36 2.56
N PRO A 94 -5.25 -8.23 3.09
CA PRO A 94 -3.88 -7.76 2.92
C PRO A 94 -2.83 -8.69 3.55
N PHE A 95 -3.23 -9.56 4.46
CA PHE A 95 -2.35 -10.57 5.05
C PHE A 95 -2.29 -11.88 4.24
N ARG A 96 -3.07 -11.98 3.16
CA ARG A 96 -3.11 -13.17 2.29
C ARG A 96 -2.76 -12.86 0.83
N PRO A 97 -1.64 -12.16 0.56
CA PRO A 97 -1.21 -11.85 -0.80
C PRO A 97 -0.84 -13.10 -1.61
N ASP A 98 -0.58 -14.23 -0.95
CA ASP A 98 -0.38 -15.53 -1.59
C ASP A 98 -1.55 -15.94 -2.48
N LEU A 99 -2.79 -15.66 -2.04
CA LEU A 99 -4.00 -15.96 -2.80
C LEU A 99 -4.09 -15.14 -4.09
N LEU A 100 -3.70 -13.85 -4.01
CA LEU A 100 -3.66 -12.96 -5.18
C LEU A 100 -2.59 -13.43 -6.18
N LEU A 101 -1.41 -13.76 -5.70
CA LEU A 101 -0.30 -14.22 -6.53
C LEU A 101 -0.63 -15.54 -7.23
N ARG A 102 -1.24 -16.49 -6.52
CA ARG A 102 -1.74 -17.74 -7.08
C ARG A 102 -2.73 -17.49 -8.21
N ARG A 103 -3.73 -16.63 -7.97
CA ARG A 103 -4.76 -16.29 -8.97
C ARG A 103 -4.16 -15.65 -10.22
N LEU A 104 -3.16 -14.77 -10.07
CA LEU A 104 -2.45 -14.17 -11.18
C LEU A 104 -1.75 -15.22 -12.05
N ARG A 105 -1.05 -16.17 -11.41
CA ARG A 105 -0.38 -17.28 -12.09
C ARG A 105 -1.33 -18.21 -12.85
N GLU A 106 -2.51 -18.47 -12.26
CA GLU A 106 -3.56 -19.28 -12.93
C GLU A 106 -4.14 -18.52 -14.14
N THR A 107 -4.34 -17.21 -14.01
CA THR A 107 -4.92 -16.38 -15.08
C THR A 107 -3.96 -16.16 -16.25
N GLN A 108 -2.67 -16.01 -15.96
CA GLN A 108 -1.62 -15.74 -16.95
C GLN A 108 -0.37 -16.55 -16.59
N PRO A 109 -0.30 -17.85 -16.97
CA PRO A 109 0.88 -18.68 -16.71
C PRO A 109 2.16 -18.08 -17.31
N ALA A 110 3.17 -17.92 -16.46
CA ALA A 110 4.47 -17.37 -16.82
C ALA A 110 5.53 -17.78 -15.79
N PRO A 111 6.83 -17.84 -16.15
CA PRO A 111 7.90 -18.18 -15.20
C PRO A 111 8.08 -17.13 -14.09
N ARG A 112 7.58 -15.93 -14.31
CA ARG A 112 7.55 -14.84 -13.33
C ARG A 112 6.18 -14.17 -13.31
N ALA A 113 5.66 -13.91 -12.13
CA ALA A 113 4.44 -13.15 -11.92
C ALA A 113 4.63 -12.22 -10.73
N GLU A 114 4.17 -10.97 -10.85
CA GLU A 114 4.28 -9.97 -9.80
C GLU A 114 3.06 -9.07 -9.76
N PHE A 115 2.72 -8.61 -8.56
CA PHE A 115 1.71 -7.59 -8.37
C PHE A 115 2.10 -6.64 -7.24
N ALA A 116 1.53 -5.44 -7.26
CA ALA A 116 1.50 -4.50 -6.15
C ALA A 116 0.14 -3.79 -6.09
N ILE A 117 -0.38 -3.63 -4.89
CA ILE A 117 -1.60 -2.88 -4.60
C ILE A 117 -1.25 -1.87 -3.52
N ARG A 118 -1.65 -0.60 -3.71
CA ARG A 118 -1.52 0.46 -2.70
C ARG A 118 -2.84 1.15 -2.52
N CYS A 119 -3.20 1.44 -1.29
CA CYS A 119 -4.43 2.14 -0.95
C CYS A 119 -4.32 2.90 0.37
N PRO A 120 -5.04 4.01 0.54
CA PRO A 120 -5.25 4.61 1.84
C PRO A 120 -6.09 3.66 2.71
N TYR A 121 -5.77 3.58 3.98
CA TYR A 121 -6.55 2.90 5.00
C TYR A 121 -6.99 3.91 6.05
N HIS A 122 -8.31 4.03 6.25
CA HIS A 122 -8.87 4.93 7.23
C HIS A 122 -9.36 4.16 8.45
N ARG A 123 -8.81 4.52 9.61
CA ARG A 123 -9.17 3.95 10.90
C ARG A 123 -9.90 4.99 11.76
N GLU A 124 -11.01 4.60 12.38
CA GLU A 124 -11.61 5.43 13.43
C GLU A 124 -10.71 5.42 14.67
N LYS A 125 -10.30 6.61 15.09
CA LYS A 125 -9.53 6.85 16.32
C LYS A 125 -10.29 7.75 17.24
N ARG A 126 -10.28 7.44 18.53
CA ARG A 126 -10.89 8.28 19.55
C ARG A 126 -9.84 9.15 20.22
N ALA A 127 -10.15 10.44 20.37
CA ALA A 127 -9.30 11.38 21.08
C ALA A 127 -9.02 10.88 22.52
N PRO A 128 -7.81 11.11 23.08
CA PRO A 128 -7.32 10.37 24.24
C PRO A 128 -8.03 10.72 25.57
N VAL A 129 -8.66 11.88 25.67
CA VAL A 129 -9.36 12.35 26.87
C VAL A 129 -10.85 12.50 26.63
N SER A 130 -11.22 13.18 25.56
CA SER A 130 -12.63 13.46 25.25
C SER A 130 -13.37 12.30 24.61
N GLY A 131 -12.64 11.32 24.04
CA GLY A 131 -13.22 10.19 23.33
C GLY A 131 -13.91 10.54 22.01
N VAL A 132 -13.78 11.77 21.50
CA VAL A 132 -14.41 12.18 20.22
C VAL A 132 -13.79 11.36 19.07
N PRO A 133 -14.62 10.71 18.23
CA PRO A 133 -14.11 9.93 17.11
C PRO A 133 -13.62 10.82 15.97
N GLY A 134 -12.60 10.34 15.23
CA GLY A 134 -12.11 10.94 14.00
C GLY A 134 -11.47 9.86 13.13
N LEU A 135 -11.45 10.06 11.82
CA LEU A 135 -10.81 9.13 10.88
C LEU A 135 -9.37 9.58 10.64
N LEU A 136 -8.42 8.70 10.92
CA LEU A 136 -7.01 8.91 10.59
C LEU A 136 -6.64 8.04 9.39
N GLU A 137 -5.91 8.62 8.44
CA GLU A 137 -5.42 7.93 7.25
C GLU A 137 -4.04 7.35 7.47
N TYR A 138 -3.86 6.13 6.98
CA TYR A 138 -2.62 5.38 6.86
C TYR A 138 -2.44 4.95 5.42
N GLU A 139 -1.22 4.64 4.98
CA GLU A 139 -0.99 4.02 3.69
C GLU A 139 -0.73 2.52 3.86
N LEU A 140 -1.40 1.72 3.06
CA LEU A 140 -1.25 0.27 3.03
C LEU A 140 -0.80 -0.16 1.64
N GLY A 141 0.28 -0.94 1.60
CA GLY A 141 0.80 -1.57 0.40
C GLY A 141 0.89 -3.08 0.56
N VAL A 142 0.51 -3.82 -0.48
CA VAL A 142 0.67 -5.27 -0.53
C VAL A 142 1.29 -5.64 -1.85
N SER A 143 2.30 -6.50 -1.84
CA SER A 143 2.91 -6.99 -3.07
C SER A 143 3.28 -8.46 -2.99
N GLY A 144 3.35 -9.10 -4.15
CA GLY A 144 3.78 -10.48 -4.30
C GLY A 144 4.62 -10.67 -5.54
N LEU A 145 5.65 -11.50 -5.42
CA LEU A 145 6.52 -11.91 -6.51
C LEU A 145 6.70 -13.43 -6.48
N HIS A 146 6.39 -14.05 -7.61
CA HIS A 146 6.75 -15.42 -7.94
C HIS A 146 7.82 -15.43 -9.02
N GLU A 147 8.87 -16.20 -8.83
CA GLU A 147 9.86 -16.59 -9.85
C GLU A 147 10.03 -18.11 -9.81
N GLU A 148 9.99 -18.75 -10.97
CA GLU A 148 10.19 -20.19 -11.06
C GLU A 148 11.55 -20.59 -10.45
N GLY A 149 11.55 -21.63 -9.60
CA GLY A 149 12.75 -22.10 -8.90
C GLY A 149 13.17 -21.25 -7.68
N ARG A 150 12.38 -20.24 -7.28
CA ARG A 150 12.65 -19.40 -6.08
C ARG A 150 11.45 -19.41 -5.14
N PRO A 151 11.67 -19.20 -3.83
CA PRO A 151 10.57 -18.94 -2.88
C PRO A 151 9.77 -17.69 -3.28
N GLU A 152 8.47 -17.74 -3.08
CA GLU A 152 7.62 -16.58 -3.26
C GLU A 152 7.97 -15.50 -2.24
N ARG A 153 7.93 -14.25 -2.66
CA ARG A 153 8.11 -13.09 -1.79
C ARG A 153 6.80 -12.37 -1.65
N LEU A 154 6.29 -12.29 -0.44
CA LEU A 154 5.04 -11.63 -0.08
C LEU A 154 5.37 -10.50 0.88
N VAL A 155 4.90 -9.30 0.60
CA VAL A 155 5.32 -8.08 1.33
C VAL A 155 4.08 -7.29 1.72
N LEU A 156 4.09 -6.82 2.98
CA LEU A 156 3.20 -5.79 3.52
C LEU A 156 4.01 -4.52 3.75
N GLU A 157 3.54 -3.40 3.24
CA GLU A 157 4.08 -2.07 3.46
C GLU A 157 3.06 -1.24 4.24
N LEU A 158 3.50 -0.56 5.30
CA LEU A 158 2.66 0.35 6.07
C LEU A 158 3.36 1.70 6.18
N ALA A 159 2.60 2.80 5.98
CA ALA A 159 3.06 4.13 6.35
C ALA A 159 2.13 4.69 7.44
N VAL A 160 2.72 4.97 8.59
CA VAL A 160 2.02 5.36 9.82
C VAL A 160 2.54 6.72 10.28
N PRO A 161 1.67 7.74 10.38
CA PRO A 161 2.07 9.05 10.85
C PRO A 161 2.05 9.10 12.39
N VAL A 162 3.10 9.70 12.97
CA VAL A 162 3.21 9.92 14.42
C VAL A 162 3.75 11.33 14.71
N THR A 163 3.76 11.74 15.97
CA THR A 163 4.47 12.93 16.43
C THR A 163 5.84 12.55 16.95
N THR A 164 6.87 13.36 16.63
CA THR A 164 8.17 13.36 17.30
C THR A 164 8.45 14.73 17.91
N LEU A 165 9.17 14.76 19.03
CA LEU A 165 9.58 15.99 19.71
C LEU A 165 11.09 15.93 19.94
N CYS A 166 11.80 16.97 19.52
CA CYS A 166 13.24 17.01 19.52
C CYS A 166 13.83 16.99 20.94
N PRO A 167 14.62 15.97 21.34
CA PRO A 167 15.30 15.92 22.63
C PRO A 167 16.25 17.11 22.87
N CYS A 168 17.06 17.47 21.86
CA CYS A 168 18.00 18.58 21.96
C CYS A 168 17.32 19.90 22.26
N SER A 169 16.24 20.23 21.52
CA SER A 169 15.55 21.50 21.74
C SER A 169 14.89 21.54 23.12
N ARG A 170 14.41 20.41 23.63
CA ARG A 170 13.90 20.30 24.99
C ARG A 170 14.96 20.56 26.05
N ASP A 171 16.18 20.06 25.85
CA ASP A 171 17.24 20.15 26.83
C ASP A 171 17.89 21.54 26.90
N ILE A 172 17.93 22.28 25.77
CA ILE A 172 18.58 23.61 25.72
C ILE A 172 17.62 24.77 25.90
N SER A 173 16.32 24.57 25.73
CA SER A 173 15.30 25.63 25.78
C SER A 173 14.76 25.81 27.18
N GLU A 174 14.62 27.05 27.60
CA GLU A 174 13.93 27.38 28.86
C GLU A 174 12.43 27.13 28.77
N HIS A 175 11.85 27.18 27.55
CA HIS A 175 10.43 27.06 27.31
C HIS A 175 10.11 26.18 26.11
N GLY A 176 9.60 24.97 26.38
CA GLY A 176 9.11 24.06 25.34
C GLY A 176 10.19 23.36 24.51
N ALA A 177 9.78 22.78 23.42
CA ALA A 177 10.62 22.13 22.42
C ALA A 177 9.86 22.09 21.09
N HIS A 178 10.57 22.12 19.96
CA HIS A 178 9.89 21.93 18.70
C HIS A 178 9.45 20.47 18.51
N ASN A 179 8.28 20.30 17.94
CA ASN A 179 7.76 19.03 17.54
C ASN A 179 7.31 19.05 16.08
N GLN A 180 7.16 17.90 15.50
CA GLN A 180 6.79 17.73 14.10
C GLN A 180 6.08 16.41 13.89
N ARG A 181 5.44 16.26 12.75
CA ARG A 181 4.97 14.96 12.27
C ARG A 181 6.14 14.16 11.72
N ALA A 182 6.10 12.85 11.95
CA ALA A 182 6.98 11.89 11.32
C ALA A 182 6.15 10.87 10.53
N TRP A 183 6.63 10.48 9.37
CA TRP A 183 6.14 9.29 8.67
C TRP A 183 7.06 8.12 9.01
N THR A 184 6.47 7.05 9.51
CA THR A 184 7.14 5.77 9.69
C THR A 184 6.69 4.83 8.58
N ARG A 185 7.60 4.45 7.69
CA ARG A 185 7.35 3.49 6.61
C ARG A 185 7.99 2.17 6.98
N LEU A 186 7.18 1.14 7.07
CA LEU A 186 7.59 -0.19 7.50
C LEU A 186 7.36 -1.19 6.37
N THR A 187 8.32 -2.10 6.20
CA THR A 187 8.21 -3.20 5.24
C THR A 187 8.32 -4.52 5.99
N PHE A 188 7.34 -5.39 5.82
CA PHE A 188 7.32 -6.73 6.38
C PHE A 188 7.30 -7.77 5.28
N VAL A 189 8.03 -8.87 5.48
CA VAL A 189 7.81 -10.11 4.73
C VAL A 189 6.74 -10.91 5.44
N LEU A 190 5.77 -11.39 4.67
CA LEU A 190 4.67 -12.21 5.15
C LEU A 190 5.01 -13.70 5.04
N ASP A 191 4.84 -14.45 6.12
CA ASP A 191 4.71 -15.92 6.06
C ASP A 191 3.22 -16.28 5.99
N PRO A 192 2.74 -16.80 4.86
CA PRO A 192 1.32 -17.12 4.69
C PRO A 192 0.83 -18.25 5.61
N ARG A 193 1.74 -18.95 6.30
CA ARG A 193 1.44 -19.99 7.31
C ARG A 193 1.31 -19.41 8.72
N GLY A 194 1.80 -18.20 8.94
CA GLY A 194 1.69 -17.50 10.21
C GLY A 194 0.32 -16.86 10.40
N THR A 195 0.07 -16.36 11.60
CA THR A 195 -1.14 -15.63 11.95
C THR A 195 -0.76 -14.24 12.41
N PRO A 196 -0.68 -13.26 11.51
CA PRO A 196 -0.36 -11.88 11.85
C PRO A 196 -1.37 -11.30 12.85
N PRO A 197 -0.96 -10.32 13.69
CA PRO A 197 -1.90 -9.58 14.51
C PRO A 197 -2.92 -8.83 13.64
N PRO A 198 -4.10 -8.51 14.16
CA PRO A 198 -5.04 -7.60 13.48
C PRO A 198 -4.36 -6.31 13.05
N LEU A 199 -4.75 -5.76 11.89
CA LEU A 199 -4.11 -4.56 11.34
C LEU A 199 -4.16 -3.38 12.32
N ASP A 200 -5.29 -3.20 13.01
CA ASP A 200 -5.47 -2.12 13.97
C ASP A 200 -4.54 -2.25 15.19
N ASP A 201 -4.27 -3.48 15.63
CA ASP A 201 -3.32 -3.74 16.73
C ASP A 201 -1.89 -3.47 16.30
N LEU A 202 -1.53 -3.86 15.06
CA LEU A 202 -0.23 -3.57 14.48
C LEU A 202 0.01 -2.06 14.34
N LEU A 203 -0.98 -1.33 13.82
CA LEU A 203 -0.93 0.14 13.73
C LEU A 203 -0.80 0.78 15.11
N GLY A 204 -1.55 0.30 16.10
CA GLY A 204 -1.47 0.77 17.48
C GLY A 204 -0.09 0.57 18.10
N ARG A 205 0.57 -0.57 17.86
CA ARG A 205 1.95 -0.82 18.30
C ARG A 205 2.95 0.15 17.66
N ILE A 206 2.80 0.40 16.36
CA ILE A 206 3.67 1.34 15.65
C ILE A 206 3.49 2.76 16.18
N GLU A 207 2.25 3.22 16.34
CA GLU A 207 1.95 4.55 16.86
C GLU A 207 2.45 4.78 18.28
N ALA A 208 2.39 3.74 19.13
CA ALA A 208 2.83 3.80 20.52
C ALA A 208 4.31 4.13 20.67
N GLU A 209 5.12 3.87 19.64
CA GLU A 209 6.55 4.20 19.65
C GLU A 209 6.83 5.68 19.34
N GLY A 210 5.91 6.44 18.78
CA GLY A 210 6.06 7.89 18.62
C GLY A 210 6.18 8.65 19.94
N SER A 211 6.59 9.90 19.89
CA SER A 211 6.50 10.79 21.08
C SER A 211 5.04 10.94 21.51
N CYS A 212 4.13 10.99 20.52
CA CYS A 212 2.69 10.88 20.71
C CYS A 212 2.05 10.36 19.42
N GLU A 213 0.90 9.72 19.55
CA GLU A 213 0.00 9.37 18.45
C GLU A 213 -0.62 10.65 17.85
N LEU A 214 -1.05 10.56 16.58
CA LEU A 214 -1.82 11.61 15.92
C LEU A 214 -3.33 11.32 15.99
N TYR A 215 -4.12 12.39 15.97
CA TYR A 215 -5.57 12.36 15.97
C TYR A 215 -6.12 13.43 15.05
N THR A 216 -7.22 13.14 14.37
CA THR A 216 -7.85 14.07 13.42
C THR A 216 -8.70 15.11 14.12
N VAL A 217 -9.32 14.76 15.26
CA VAL A 217 -10.18 15.64 16.04
C VAL A 217 -9.69 15.66 17.48
N LEU A 218 -9.42 16.86 18.00
CA LEU A 218 -8.99 17.09 19.38
C LEU A 218 -9.82 18.23 19.99
N LYS A 219 -10.17 18.09 21.27
CA LYS A 219 -10.63 19.18 22.12
C LYS A 219 -9.48 19.73 22.97
N ARG A 220 -9.66 20.85 23.64
CA ARG A 220 -8.60 21.48 24.47
C ARG A 220 -7.97 20.54 25.51
N THR A 221 -8.76 19.65 26.10
CA THR A 221 -8.25 18.63 27.03
C THR A 221 -7.36 17.62 26.35
N ASP A 222 -7.68 17.26 25.11
CA ASP A 222 -6.88 16.36 24.29
C ASP A 222 -5.59 17.05 23.81
N GLU A 223 -5.68 18.34 23.40
CA GLU A 223 -4.50 19.13 23.02
C GLU A 223 -3.49 19.22 24.18
N LYS A 224 -3.97 19.44 25.40
CA LYS A 224 -3.13 19.40 26.59
C LYS A 224 -2.43 18.04 26.73
N TYR A 225 -3.20 16.95 26.65
CA TYR A 225 -2.68 15.60 26.78
C TYR A 225 -1.60 15.28 25.75
N VAL A 226 -1.87 15.52 24.45
CA VAL A 226 -0.91 15.19 23.39
C VAL A 226 0.37 16.02 23.47
N THR A 227 0.24 17.30 23.90
CA THR A 227 1.38 18.19 24.13
C THR A 227 2.26 17.69 25.26
N GLU A 228 1.68 17.37 26.40
CA GLU A 228 2.41 16.90 27.58
C GLU A 228 3.02 15.51 27.37
N ARG A 229 2.28 14.60 26.68
CA ARG A 229 2.77 13.28 26.34
C ARG A 229 3.98 13.35 25.40
N ALA A 230 3.90 14.16 24.34
CA ALA A 230 5.01 14.35 23.42
C ALA A 230 6.24 14.92 24.11
N TYR A 231 6.04 15.90 25.00
CA TYR A 231 7.11 16.51 25.80
C TYR A 231 7.77 15.54 26.76
N ALA A 232 7.00 14.63 27.36
CA ALA A 232 7.51 13.60 28.27
C ALA A 232 8.29 12.49 27.55
N ARG A 233 8.09 12.32 26.24
CA ARG A 233 8.67 11.24 25.42
C ARG A 233 9.41 11.78 24.20
N PRO A 234 10.46 12.62 24.37
CA PRO A 234 11.19 13.14 23.23
C PRO A 234 11.93 12.01 22.50
N LYS A 235 11.94 12.05 21.17
CA LYS A 235 12.62 11.06 20.33
C LYS A 235 13.17 11.72 19.06
N PHE A 236 14.41 11.40 18.74
CA PHE A 236 14.97 11.61 17.41
C PHE A 236 14.37 10.59 16.41
N SER A 237 14.55 10.83 15.11
CA SER A 237 14.23 9.83 14.07
C SER A 237 14.97 8.51 14.30
N GLU A 238 16.22 8.56 14.76
CA GLU A 238 17.06 7.42 15.09
C GLU A 238 16.52 6.60 16.27
N ASP A 239 16.03 7.28 17.30
CA ASP A 239 15.44 6.62 18.47
C ASP A 239 14.15 5.90 18.06
N LEU A 240 13.30 6.59 17.33
CA LEU A 240 12.03 6.02 16.85
C LEU A 240 12.28 4.80 15.92
N ALA A 241 13.28 4.89 15.03
CA ALA A 241 13.62 3.76 14.15
C ALA A 241 14.12 2.54 14.94
N ARG A 242 14.94 2.75 16.00
CA ARG A 242 15.42 1.65 16.87
C ARG A 242 14.29 1.05 17.70
N ASP A 243 13.45 1.91 18.30
CA ASP A 243 12.35 1.46 19.14
C ASP A 243 11.32 0.66 18.32
N LEU A 244 10.99 1.10 17.10
CA LEU A 244 10.16 0.35 16.17
C LEU A 244 10.79 -0.99 15.79
N ALA A 245 12.09 -1.01 15.51
CA ALA A 245 12.78 -2.25 15.18
C ALA A 245 12.70 -3.27 16.35
N LEU A 246 12.86 -2.82 17.58
CA LEU A 246 12.75 -3.67 18.78
C LEU A 246 11.31 -4.09 19.07
N ALA A 247 10.36 -3.17 18.98
CA ALA A 247 8.94 -3.44 19.31
C ALA A 247 8.27 -4.41 18.33
N LEU A 248 8.80 -4.53 17.11
CA LEU A 248 8.21 -5.28 16.01
C LEU A 248 9.05 -6.49 15.56
N ASP A 249 10.11 -6.84 16.31
CA ASP A 249 11.05 -7.91 15.97
C ASP A 249 10.41 -9.32 16.06
N ASP A 250 9.45 -9.51 16.97
CA ASP A 250 8.79 -10.81 17.23
C ASP A 250 7.27 -10.72 16.95
N LEU A 251 6.91 -10.64 15.68
CA LEU A 251 5.52 -10.65 15.24
C LEU A 251 5.18 -11.96 14.52
N PRO A 252 4.17 -12.71 14.99
CA PRO A 252 3.79 -13.95 14.33
C PRO A 252 3.36 -13.70 12.88
N GLY A 253 3.96 -14.42 11.93
CA GLY A 253 3.63 -14.31 10.51
C GLY A 253 4.15 -13.06 9.79
N LEU A 254 4.90 -12.19 10.46
CA LEU A 254 5.49 -10.98 9.92
C LEU A 254 6.97 -10.89 10.29
N GLU A 255 7.85 -10.80 9.32
CA GLU A 255 9.28 -10.51 9.52
C GLU A 255 9.54 -9.05 9.14
N LEU A 256 9.96 -8.23 10.10
CA LEU A 256 10.31 -6.83 9.84
C LEU A 256 11.58 -6.76 9.00
N ARG A 257 11.48 -6.08 7.85
CA ARG A 257 12.60 -5.90 6.90
C ARG A 257 13.27 -4.57 7.00
N SER A 258 12.47 -3.52 7.06
CA SER A 258 12.97 -2.16 7.17
C SER A 258 11.99 -1.27 7.91
N VAL A 259 12.54 -0.27 8.56
CA VAL A 259 11.85 0.91 9.10
C VAL A 259 12.53 2.14 8.53
N ASP A 260 11.77 3.01 7.90
CA ASP A 260 12.20 4.32 7.41
C ASP A 260 11.39 5.39 8.12
N VAL A 261 12.04 6.19 8.95
CA VAL A 261 11.43 7.30 9.70
C VAL A 261 11.85 8.60 9.05
N GLU A 262 10.87 9.41 8.65
CA GLU A 262 11.08 10.74 8.08
C GLU A 262 10.37 11.79 8.94
N ASN A 263 11.14 12.61 9.65
CA ASN A 263 10.65 13.76 10.40
C ASN A 263 10.47 14.96 9.47
N LEU A 264 9.24 15.47 9.39
CA LEU A 264 8.94 16.72 8.68
C LEU A 264 9.30 17.89 9.60
N GLU A 265 10.57 18.24 9.61
CA GLU A 265 11.13 19.20 10.58
C GLU A 265 10.42 20.55 10.55
N SER A 266 9.99 21.04 11.73
CA SER A 266 9.22 22.29 11.85
C SER A 266 10.09 23.55 11.79
N ILE A 267 11.40 23.43 12.04
CA ILE A 267 12.36 24.54 12.06
C ILE A 267 13.37 24.50 10.93
N HIS A 268 13.30 23.50 10.04
CA HIS A 268 14.18 23.31 8.89
C HIS A 268 13.38 23.17 7.60
N VAL A 269 14.00 23.48 6.45
CA VAL A 269 13.38 23.32 5.12
C VAL A 269 13.52 21.90 4.57
N HIS A 270 14.29 21.06 5.22
CA HIS A 270 14.53 19.64 4.86
C HIS A 270 13.97 18.74 5.95
N SER A 271 13.73 17.49 5.60
CA SER A 271 13.39 16.44 6.54
C SER A 271 14.65 15.83 7.15
N ALA A 272 14.59 15.37 8.41
CA ALA A 272 15.56 14.43 8.98
C ALA A 272 15.04 13.01 8.82
N PHE A 273 15.92 12.03 8.58
CA PHE A 273 15.48 10.65 8.44
C PHE A 273 16.45 9.67 9.08
N ALA A 274 15.91 8.52 9.48
CA ALA A 274 16.69 7.37 9.92
C ALA A 274 16.10 6.09 9.32
N ARG A 275 16.98 5.15 8.94
CA ARG A 275 16.56 3.87 8.38
C ARG A 275 17.20 2.71 9.12
N TYR A 276 16.36 1.74 9.46
CA TYR A 276 16.76 0.40 9.90
C TYR A 276 16.50 -0.60 8.77
N GLU A 277 17.45 -1.51 8.53
CA GLU A 277 17.31 -2.66 7.64
C GLU A 277 17.76 -3.92 8.36
N SER A 278 16.95 -4.97 8.31
CA SER A 278 17.31 -6.28 8.85
C SER A 278 18.46 -6.88 8.05
N SER A 279 19.46 -7.44 8.74
CA SER A 279 20.66 -8.02 8.15
C SER A 279 20.42 -9.28 7.29
N SER A 280 19.22 -9.82 7.30
CA SER A 280 18.85 -11.06 6.61
C SER A 280 18.62 -10.92 5.08
N VAL A 281 18.78 -9.71 4.48
CA VAL A 281 18.52 -9.49 3.05
C VAL A 281 19.46 -8.48 2.39
N PRO A 282 19.88 -8.73 1.13
CA PRO A 282 20.61 -7.74 0.35
C PRO A 282 19.78 -6.45 0.17
N PRO A 283 20.42 -5.27 0.14
CA PRO A 283 19.74 -3.99 0.07
C PRO A 283 18.81 -3.92 -1.14
N THR A 284 17.55 -3.57 -0.89
CA THR A 284 16.63 -3.21 -1.95
C THR A 284 16.96 -1.79 -2.42
N VAL A 285 17.05 -1.60 -3.73
CA VAL A 285 17.13 -0.24 -4.30
C VAL A 285 15.88 0.53 -3.81
N PRO A 286 16.05 1.70 -3.20
CA PRO A 286 14.90 2.48 -2.73
C PRO A 286 13.94 2.72 -3.89
N PRO A 287 12.63 2.62 -3.70
CA PRO A 287 11.66 3.05 -4.68
C PRO A 287 11.97 4.52 -4.98
N GLY A 288 12.29 4.82 -6.23
CA GLY A 288 12.56 6.19 -6.65
C GLY A 288 11.44 7.09 -6.13
N GLY A 289 11.83 8.18 -5.44
CA GLY A 289 10.92 9.06 -4.74
C GLY A 289 9.71 9.40 -5.60
N ALA A 290 8.53 9.00 -5.16
CA ALA A 290 7.31 9.56 -5.66
C ALA A 290 7.33 11.03 -5.25
N SER A 291 7.59 11.92 -6.20
CA SER A 291 7.35 13.35 -6.01
C SER A 291 5.88 13.49 -5.62
N THR A 292 5.63 13.82 -4.37
CA THR A 292 4.35 14.36 -3.95
C THR A 292 4.20 15.69 -4.66
N GLY A 293 3.54 15.66 -5.82
CA GLY A 293 3.05 16.86 -6.47
C GLY A 293 2.08 17.54 -5.51
N SER A 294 2.38 18.80 -5.28
CA SER A 294 1.61 19.83 -4.57
C SER A 294 0.13 19.83 -4.92
#